data_917379d6fd636d265dcddb4da451c516
#
_entry.id   917379d6fd636d265dcddb4da451c516
#
_cell.length_a   1.000
_cell.length_b   1.000
_cell.length_c   1.000
_cell.angle_alpha   90.00
_cell.angle_beta   90.00
_cell.angle_gamma   90.00
#
_symmetry.space_group_name_H-M   'P 1'
#
loop_
_entity.id
_entity.type
_entity.pdbx_description
1 polymer ?
#
loop_
_entity_poly.entity_id
_entity_poly.type
_entity_poly.pdbx_seq_one_letter_code
_entity_poly.pdbx_strand_id
1 'polypeptide(L)'
;MRYFKHTYNGIEYEFKPNRKAQCRVDEMRRSMRAEIPEEVKNNAVKISRRFEELNKKINELKTEYETADEKRKAEIDKESEPYLDELNSLSMQIAPVYEDVYNANTTQEIMYILLDEAKNPDGSSKYNMNRELFDKICDSIYDTYGAAQYYDICEAIAEDCFMTRGATETEHPKAEYLANRKR
;
A
#
# COMPACT_ATOMS: atom_id res chain seq x y z
N MET A 1 17.00 -3.26 4.97
CA MET A 1 15.63 -3.55 4.53
C MET A 1 15.57 -5.00 4.06
N ARG A 2 14.68 -5.83 4.60
CA ARG A 2 14.52 -7.22 4.14
C ARG A 2 13.33 -7.24 3.19
N TYR A 3 13.62 -7.39 1.91
CA TYR A 3 12.58 -7.56 0.88
C TYR A 3 11.93 -8.93 1.00
N PHE A 4 10.67 -9.05 0.55
CA PHE A 4 9.98 -10.32 0.51
C PHE A 4 10.69 -11.28 -0.45
N LYS A 5 10.83 -12.54 -0.03
CA LYS A 5 11.46 -13.61 -0.78
C LYS A 5 10.60 -14.85 -0.74
N HIS A 6 10.48 -15.51 -1.86
CA HIS A 6 9.78 -16.79 -1.98
C HIS A 6 10.58 -17.78 -2.82
N THR A 7 10.60 -19.03 -2.41
CA THR A 7 11.28 -20.09 -3.15
C THR A 7 10.26 -20.93 -3.91
N TYR A 8 10.41 -20.97 -5.23
CA TYR A 8 9.60 -21.82 -6.11
C TYR A 8 10.53 -22.63 -7.01
N ASN A 9 10.33 -23.97 -7.06
CA ASN A 9 11.17 -24.91 -7.80
C ASN A 9 12.68 -24.78 -7.52
N GLY A 10 13.05 -24.52 -6.26
CA GLY A 10 14.45 -24.39 -5.83
C GLY A 10 15.11 -23.05 -6.18
N ILE A 11 14.39 -22.11 -6.79
CA ILE A 11 14.87 -20.78 -7.12
C ILE A 11 14.26 -19.77 -6.12
N GLU A 12 15.12 -18.95 -5.48
CA GLU A 12 14.68 -17.86 -4.62
C GLU A 12 14.35 -16.62 -5.47
N TYR A 13 13.08 -16.19 -5.43
CA TYR A 13 12.58 -14.98 -6.05
C TYR A 13 12.54 -13.87 -5.00
N GLU A 14 13.25 -12.77 -5.26
CA GLU A 14 13.35 -11.61 -4.38
C GLU A 14 12.61 -10.42 -4.99
N PHE A 15 11.56 -9.94 -4.32
CA PHE A 15 10.76 -8.78 -4.74
C PHE A 15 11.44 -7.49 -4.27
N LYS A 16 12.50 -7.10 -4.96
CA LYS A 16 13.34 -5.97 -4.61
C LYS A 16 13.21 -4.85 -5.62
N PRO A 17 12.78 -3.64 -5.19
CA PRO A 17 12.75 -2.47 -6.05
C PRO A 17 14.14 -2.11 -6.60
N ASN A 18 14.19 -1.78 -7.88
CA ASN A 18 15.34 -1.17 -8.52
C ASN A 18 14.89 0.03 -9.37
N ARG A 19 15.83 0.83 -9.86
CA ARG A 19 15.50 2.06 -10.59
C ARG A 19 14.62 1.83 -11.83
N LYS A 20 14.85 0.73 -12.58
CA LYS A 20 14.06 0.43 -13.79
C LYS A 20 12.66 -0.01 -13.43
N ALA A 21 12.51 -0.92 -12.47
CA ALA A 21 11.22 -1.32 -11.93
C ALA A 21 10.42 -0.11 -11.43
N GLN A 22 11.08 0.79 -10.69
CA GLN A 22 10.46 2.02 -10.21
C GLN A 22 9.94 2.90 -11.35
N CYS A 23 10.73 3.09 -12.43
CA CYS A 23 10.29 3.86 -13.59
C CYS A 23 9.07 3.22 -14.26
N ARG A 24 9.06 1.90 -14.45
CA ARG A 24 7.91 1.19 -15.05
C ARG A 24 6.66 1.27 -14.18
N VAL A 25 6.79 1.10 -12.86
CA VAL A 25 5.67 1.28 -11.92
C VAL A 25 5.13 2.71 -11.97
N ASP A 26 6.00 3.72 -12.01
CA ASP A 26 5.58 5.12 -12.14
C ASP A 26 4.88 5.41 -13.47
N GLU A 27 5.30 4.79 -14.58
CA GLU A 27 4.66 4.90 -15.89
C GLU A 27 3.28 4.24 -15.88
N MET A 28 3.18 3.03 -15.36
CA MET A 28 1.90 2.32 -15.20
C MET A 28 0.91 3.16 -14.40
N ARG A 29 1.32 3.71 -13.25
CA ARG A 29 0.47 4.56 -12.41
C ARG A 29 0.04 5.85 -13.10
N ARG A 30 0.92 6.46 -13.90
CA ARG A 30 0.57 7.65 -14.69
C ARG A 30 -0.48 7.32 -15.74
N SER A 31 -0.35 6.19 -16.44
CA SER A 31 -1.35 5.74 -17.41
C SER A 31 -2.70 5.51 -16.74
N MET A 32 -2.74 4.77 -15.63
CA MET A 32 -3.98 4.52 -14.87
C MET A 32 -4.63 5.84 -14.41
N ARG A 33 -3.84 6.80 -13.91
CA ARG A 33 -4.36 8.12 -13.50
C ARG A 33 -4.86 8.95 -14.68
N ALA A 34 -4.28 8.80 -15.87
CA ALA A 34 -4.74 9.50 -17.05
C ALA A 34 -6.14 9.05 -17.48
N GLU A 35 -6.49 7.79 -17.23
CA GLU A 35 -7.80 7.21 -17.54
C GLU A 35 -8.92 7.65 -16.58
N ILE A 36 -8.57 8.17 -15.38
CA ILE A 36 -9.57 8.67 -14.42
C ILE A 36 -10.18 9.99 -14.95
N PRO A 37 -11.52 10.08 -15.04
CA PRO A 37 -12.17 11.33 -15.45
C PRO A 37 -11.79 12.53 -14.58
N GLU A 38 -11.64 13.71 -15.19
CA GLU A 38 -11.25 14.93 -14.47
C GLU A 38 -12.24 15.33 -13.36
N GLU A 39 -13.53 15.04 -13.53
CA GLU A 39 -14.54 15.27 -12.51
C GLU A 39 -14.26 14.45 -11.24
N VAL A 40 -13.88 13.18 -11.42
CA VAL A 40 -13.54 12.28 -10.31
C VAL A 40 -12.27 12.76 -9.62
N LYS A 41 -11.23 13.15 -10.38
CA LYS A 41 -10.00 13.73 -9.82
C LYS A 41 -10.27 14.99 -8.99
N ASN A 42 -11.09 15.90 -9.51
CA ASN A 42 -11.44 17.13 -8.82
C ASN A 42 -12.25 16.86 -7.54
N ASN A 43 -13.14 15.87 -7.56
CA ASN A 43 -13.87 15.46 -6.37
C ASN A 43 -12.93 14.84 -5.33
N ALA A 44 -12.02 13.96 -5.75
CA ALA A 44 -11.01 13.35 -4.86
C ALA A 44 -10.13 14.41 -4.17
N VAL A 45 -9.71 15.46 -4.88
CA VAL A 45 -8.96 16.59 -4.28
C VAL A 45 -9.78 17.32 -3.21
N LYS A 46 -11.07 17.58 -3.46
CA LYS A 46 -11.95 18.21 -2.47
C LYS A 46 -12.13 17.35 -1.23
N ILE A 47 -12.35 16.04 -1.43
CA ILE A 47 -12.49 15.08 -0.35
C ILE A 47 -11.18 15.02 0.47
N SER A 48 -10.01 14.93 -0.16
CA SER A 48 -8.72 14.89 0.53
C SER A 48 -8.50 16.13 1.41
N ARG A 49 -8.81 17.33 0.91
CA ARG A 49 -8.72 18.56 1.73
C ARG A 49 -9.66 18.52 2.93
N ARG A 50 -10.88 18.04 2.72
CA ARG A 50 -11.84 17.91 3.82
C ARG A 50 -11.40 16.89 4.85
N PHE A 51 -10.78 15.78 4.42
CA PHE A 51 -10.14 14.82 5.30
C PHE A 51 -9.06 15.45 6.20
N GLU A 52 -8.18 16.27 5.63
CA GLU A 52 -7.12 16.95 6.38
C GLU A 52 -7.72 17.90 7.44
N GLU A 53 -8.75 18.66 7.08
CA GLU A 53 -9.46 19.55 8.02
C GLU A 53 -10.10 18.81 9.19
N LEU A 54 -10.80 17.69 8.90
CA LEU A 54 -11.45 16.86 9.90
C LEU A 54 -10.43 16.17 10.82
N ASN A 55 -9.38 15.60 10.25
CA ASN A 55 -8.31 14.99 11.03
C ASN A 55 -7.62 16.00 11.96
N LYS A 56 -7.41 17.22 11.52
CA LYS A 56 -6.87 18.29 12.36
C LYS A 56 -7.78 18.56 13.56
N LYS A 57 -9.09 18.71 13.34
CA LYS A 57 -10.06 18.92 14.43
C LYS A 57 -10.12 17.75 15.41
N ILE A 58 -10.14 16.52 14.91
CA ILE A 58 -10.14 15.34 15.73
C ILE A 58 -8.84 15.24 16.56
N ASN A 59 -7.69 15.59 16.00
CA ASN A 59 -6.44 15.60 16.74
C ASN A 59 -6.39 16.69 17.82
N GLU A 60 -6.98 17.86 17.54
CA GLU A 60 -7.13 18.92 18.55
C GLU A 60 -8.01 18.42 19.72
N LEU A 61 -9.15 17.80 19.44
CA LEU A 61 -10.04 17.21 20.45
C LEU A 61 -9.36 16.06 21.22
N LYS A 62 -8.59 15.20 20.55
CA LYS A 62 -7.81 14.14 21.23
C LYS A 62 -6.78 14.71 22.22
N THR A 63 -6.09 15.76 21.82
CA THR A 63 -5.10 16.42 22.70
C THR A 63 -5.78 17.03 23.94
N GLU A 64 -6.96 17.64 23.77
CA GLU A 64 -7.74 18.16 24.88
C GLU A 64 -8.26 17.02 25.78
N TYR A 65 -8.71 15.91 25.20
CA TYR A 65 -9.22 14.74 25.90
C TYR A 65 -8.20 14.16 26.90
N GLU A 66 -6.90 14.17 26.54
CA GLU A 66 -5.83 13.62 27.42
C GLU A 66 -5.73 14.35 28.78
N THR A 67 -6.10 15.64 28.82
CA THR A 67 -5.99 16.49 30.03
C THR A 67 -7.34 16.87 30.64
N ALA A 68 -8.46 16.49 30.02
CA ALA A 68 -9.81 16.86 30.42
C ALA A 68 -10.31 16.03 31.61
N ASP A 69 -11.21 16.62 32.42
CA ASP A 69 -11.99 15.89 33.40
C ASP A 69 -13.07 15.01 32.75
N GLU A 70 -13.69 14.10 33.54
CA GLU A 70 -14.68 13.14 33.02
C GLU A 70 -15.91 13.81 32.37
N LYS A 71 -16.31 14.99 32.86
CA LYS A 71 -17.42 15.74 32.27
C LYS A 71 -17.03 16.27 30.89
N ARG A 72 -15.84 16.88 30.77
CA ARG A 72 -15.34 17.43 29.50
C ARG A 72 -15.03 16.33 28.48
N LYS A 73 -14.53 15.16 28.94
CA LYS A 73 -14.35 13.98 28.07
C LYS A 73 -15.66 13.55 27.41
N ALA A 74 -16.76 13.46 28.18
CA ALA A 74 -18.07 13.11 27.65
C ALA A 74 -18.64 14.16 26.66
N GLU A 75 -18.25 15.43 26.82
CA GLU A 75 -18.58 16.48 25.87
C GLU A 75 -17.75 16.31 24.58
N ILE A 76 -16.44 16.05 24.67
CA ILE A 76 -15.55 15.82 23.54
C ILE A 76 -15.99 14.62 22.72
N ASP A 77 -16.42 13.53 23.35
CA ASP A 77 -16.94 12.34 22.64
C ASP A 77 -18.13 12.74 21.76
N LYS A 78 -19.05 13.54 22.28
CA LYS A 78 -20.20 14.04 21.49
C LYS A 78 -19.81 15.03 20.41
N GLU A 79 -18.82 15.89 20.67
CA GLU A 79 -18.30 16.83 19.69
C GLU A 79 -17.56 16.14 18.54
N SER A 80 -16.90 15.02 18.80
CA SER A 80 -16.12 14.26 17.82
C SER A 80 -16.99 13.37 16.91
N GLU A 81 -18.15 12.90 17.41
CA GLU A 81 -19.03 11.98 16.67
C GLU A 81 -19.39 12.47 15.26
N PRO A 82 -19.87 13.73 15.02
CA PRO A 82 -20.20 14.19 13.68
C PRO A 82 -18.96 14.29 12.75
N TYR A 83 -17.78 14.52 13.28
CA TYR A 83 -16.54 14.53 12.48
C TYR A 83 -16.13 13.13 12.05
N LEU A 84 -16.30 12.14 12.95
CA LEU A 84 -16.02 10.73 12.64
C LEU A 84 -17.01 10.17 11.62
N ASP A 85 -18.29 10.53 11.72
CA ASP A 85 -19.33 10.13 10.77
C ASP A 85 -19.05 10.74 9.38
N GLU A 86 -18.64 12.02 9.33
CA GLU A 86 -18.27 12.67 8.07
C GLU A 86 -17.01 12.00 7.47
N LEU A 87 -15.99 11.67 8.27
CA LEU A 87 -14.81 10.94 7.81
C LEU A 87 -15.17 9.58 7.20
N ASN A 88 -16.03 8.82 7.86
CA ASN A 88 -16.50 7.54 7.34
C ASN A 88 -17.26 7.69 6.01
N SER A 89 -18.14 8.68 5.92
CA SER A 89 -18.87 8.99 4.69
C SER A 89 -17.93 9.38 3.54
N LEU A 90 -16.93 10.21 3.80
CA LEU A 90 -15.93 10.62 2.81
C LEU A 90 -15.03 9.43 2.40
N SER A 91 -14.68 8.56 3.34
CA SER A 91 -13.92 7.32 3.05
C SER A 91 -14.67 6.45 2.05
N MET A 92 -15.97 6.24 2.24
CA MET A 92 -16.80 5.48 1.31
C MET A 92 -16.90 6.12 -0.09
N GLN A 93 -16.87 7.47 -0.17
CA GLN A 93 -16.91 8.17 -1.45
C GLN A 93 -15.58 8.09 -2.22
N ILE A 94 -14.45 8.02 -1.51
CA ILE A 94 -13.12 8.00 -2.12
C ILE A 94 -12.60 6.57 -2.37
N ALA A 95 -13.13 5.58 -1.64
CA ALA A 95 -12.73 4.17 -1.75
C ALA A 95 -12.73 3.67 -3.20
N PRO A 96 -13.76 3.90 -4.04
CA PRO A 96 -13.74 3.45 -5.43
C PRO A 96 -12.58 4.01 -6.25
N VAL A 97 -12.15 5.25 -5.97
CA VAL A 97 -11.02 5.88 -6.68
C VAL A 97 -9.69 5.25 -6.29
N TYR A 98 -9.56 4.80 -5.05
CA TYR A 98 -8.36 4.12 -4.56
C TYR A 98 -8.40 2.62 -4.85
N GLU A 99 -9.56 1.97 -4.79
CA GLU A 99 -9.72 0.55 -5.12
C GLU A 99 -9.37 0.27 -6.58
N ASP A 100 -9.74 1.16 -7.52
CA ASP A 100 -9.35 1.04 -8.93
C ASP A 100 -7.83 1.19 -9.13
N VAL A 101 -7.14 1.96 -8.27
CA VAL A 101 -5.68 2.19 -8.35
C VAL A 101 -4.89 1.14 -7.56
N TYR A 102 -5.48 0.54 -6.52
CA TYR A 102 -4.84 -0.43 -5.61
C TYR A 102 -5.55 -1.79 -5.59
N ASN A 103 -6.23 -2.16 -6.67
CA ASN A 103 -6.83 -3.49 -6.77
C ASN A 103 -5.75 -4.59 -6.83
N ALA A 104 -6.16 -5.83 -6.61
CA ALA A 104 -5.27 -6.98 -6.62
C ALA A 104 -4.45 -7.09 -7.92
N ASN A 105 -5.02 -6.68 -9.06
CA ASN A 105 -4.34 -6.72 -10.35
C ASN A 105 -3.17 -5.71 -10.41
N THR A 106 -3.33 -4.52 -9.82
CA THR A 106 -2.27 -3.51 -9.77
C THR A 106 -1.11 -3.96 -8.90
N THR A 107 -1.39 -4.54 -7.73
CA THR A 107 -0.33 -5.05 -6.84
C THR A 107 0.40 -6.22 -7.46
N GLN A 108 -0.29 -7.13 -8.13
CA GLN A 108 0.33 -8.23 -8.89
C GLN A 108 1.17 -7.73 -10.07
N GLU A 109 0.71 -6.69 -10.78
CA GLU A 109 1.50 -6.07 -11.85
C GLU A 109 2.80 -5.46 -11.32
N ILE A 110 2.77 -4.80 -10.17
CA ILE A 110 3.97 -4.30 -9.48
C ILE A 110 4.92 -5.46 -9.16
N MET A 111 4.41 -6.55 -8.58
CA MET A 111 5.21 -7.73 -8.28
C MET A 111 5.86 -8.33 -9.52
N TYR A 112 5.11 -8.42 -10.62
CA TYR A 112 5.64 -8.86 -11.91
C TYR A 112 6.78 -7.97 -12.39
N ILE A 113 6.60 -6.66 -12.39
CA ILE A 113 7.61 -5.68 -12.81
C ILE A 113 8.89 -5.83 -11.98
N LEU A 114 8.79 -6.05 -10.67
CA LEU A 114 9.95 -6.23 -9.79
C LEU A 114 10.79 -7.46 -10.19
N LEU A 115 10.15 -8.57 -10.50
CA LEU A 115 10.85 -9.80 -10.90
C LEU A 115 11.39 -9.69 -12.33
N ASP A 116 10.63 -9.08 -13.25
CA ASP A 116 11.03 -8.90 -14.65
C ASP A 116 12.24 -7.97 -14.79
N GLU A 117 12.29 -6.90 -14.00
CA GLU A 117 13.42 -5.95 -13.99
C GLU A 117 14.57 -6.37 -13.06
N ALA A 118 14.49 -7.53 -12.40
CA ALA A 118 15.59 -8.03 -11.61
C ALA A 118 16.77 -8.42 -12.50
N LYS A 119 17.97 -7.92 -12.17
CA LYS A 119 19.19 -8.13 -12.96
C LYS A 119 20.29 -8.79 -12.15
N ASN A 120 21.08 -9.58 -12.84
CA ASN A 120 22.36 -10.06 -12.35
C ASN A 120 23.41 -8.94 -12.39
N PRO A 121 24.56 -9.08 -11.73
CA PRO A 121 25.65 -8.09 -11.77
C PRO A 121 26.16 -7.77 -13.18
N ASP A 122 26.05 -8.71 -14.10
CA ASP A 122 26.43 -8.55 -15.52
C ASP A 122 25.36 -7.85 -16.39
N GLY A 123 24.21 -7.49 -15.78
CA GLY A 123 23.10 -6.84 -16.45
C GLY A 123 22.12 -7.77 -17.15
N SER A 124 22.36 -9.09 -17.17
CA SER A 124 21.40 -10.07 -17.70
C SER A 124 20.16 -10.19 -16.82
N SER A 125 19.04 -10.71 -17.39
CA SER A 125 17.83 -10.98 -16.60
C SER A 125 18.12 -12.03 -15.52
N LYS A 126 17.72 -11.77 -14.27
CA LYS A 126 17.94 -12.68 -13.14
C LYS A 126 17.01 -13.89 -13.22
N TYR A 127 15.78 -13.71 -13.66
CA TYR A 127 14.74 -14.74 -13.58
C TYR A 127 14.15 -15.14 -14.94
N ASN A 128 14.48 -14.43 -16.05
CA ASN A 128 13.85 -14.60 -17.37
C ASN A 128 12.31 -14.67 -17.27
N MET A 129 11.73 -13.70 -16.56
CA MET A 129 10.33 -13.68 -16.16
C MET A 129 9.39 -13.66 -17.37
N ASN A 130 8.31 -14.44 -17.30
CA ASN A 130 7.15 -14.36 -18.16
C ASN A 130 5.88 -14.53 -17.33
N ARG A 131 4.71 -14.25 -17.90
CA ARG A 131 3.44 -14.29 -17.17
C ARG A 131 3.12 -15.66 -16.61
N GLU A 132 3.30 -16.71 -17.38
CA GLU A 132 3.02 -18.08 -16.94
C GLU A 132 3.88 -18.48 -15.72
N LEU A 133 5.17 -18.13 -15.72
CA LEU A 133 6.04 -18.38 -14.57
C LEU A 133 5.63 -17.52 -13.37
N PHE A 134 5.27 -16.26 -13.61
CA PHE A 134 4.83 -15.36 -12.57
C PHE A 134 3.55 -15.87 -11.88
N ASP A 135 2.55 -16.31 -12.65
CA ASP A 135 1.30 -16.85 -12.13
C ASP A 135 1.57 -18.09 -11.24
N LYS A 136 2.46 -18.99 -11.67
CA LYS A 136 2.87 -20.15 -10.86
C LYS A 136 3.58 -19.77 -9.56
N ILE A 137 4.35 -18.67 -9.56
CA ILE A 137 4.99 -18.14 -8.35
C ILE A 137 3.90 -17.56 -7.41
N CYS A 138 2.94 -16.80 -7.94
CA CYS A 138 1.82 -16.27 -7.17
C CYS A 138 0.97 -17.38 -6.55
N ASP A 139 0.63 -18.41 -7.32
CA ASP A 139 -0.08 -19.60 -6.83
C ASP A 139 0.69 -20.28 -5.70
N SER A 140 2.00 -20.44 -5.86
CA SER A 140 2.86 -21.03 -4.83
C SER A 140 2.95 -20.19 -3.55
N ILE A 141 2.94 -18.85 -3.67
CA ILE A 141 2.87 -17.95 -2.51
C ILE A 141 1.51 -18.12 -1.83
N TYR A 142 0.43 -18.13 -2.62
CA TYR A 142 -0.93 -18.32 -2.12
C TYR A 142 -1.09 -19.65 -1.38
N ASP A 143 -0.61 -20.74 -1.94
CA ASP A 143 -0.65 -22.08 -1.34
C ASP A 143 0.18 -22.16 -0.05
N THR A 144 1.31 -21.45 -0.01
CA THR A 144 2.22 -21.45 1.15
C THR A 144 1.68 -20.65 2.33
N TYR A 145 1.05 -19.51 2.07
CA TYR A 145 0.68 -18.53 3.10
C TYR A 145 -0.83 -18.42 3.33
N GLY A 146 -1.66 -18.90 2.39
CA GLY A 146 -3.11 -18.76 2.40
C GLY A 146 -3.60 -17.38 1.97
N ALA A 147 -4.90 -17.26 1.66
CA ALA A 147 -5.51 -16.09 1.03
C ALA A 147 -5.23 -14.77 1.77
N ALA A 148 -5.48 -14.73 3.09
CA ALA A 148 -5.33 -13.50 3.86
C ALA A 148 -3.89 -12.97 3.84
N GLN A 149 -2.90 -13.86 4.09
CA GLN A 149 -1.50 -13.47 4.09
C GLN A 149 -0.96 -13.14 2.69
N TYR A 150 -1.49 -13.78 1.65
CA TYR A 150 -1.14 -13.47 0.27
C TYR A 150 -1.45 -12.02 -0.08
N TYR A 151 -2.65 -11.53 0.25
CA TYR A 151 -3.01 -10.13 0.01
C TYR A 151 -2.17 -9.16 0.82
N ASP A 152 -1.90 -9.46 2.09
CA ASP A 152 -1.00 -8.65 2.93
C ASP A 152 0.42 -8.56 2.35
N ILE A 153 0.93 -9.66 1.78
CA ILE A 153 2.25 -9.72 1.13
C ILE A 153 2.25 -8.86 -0.14
N CYS A 154 1.24 -8.99 -1.00
CA CYS A 154 1.12 -8.22 -2.23
C CYS A 154 1.08 -6.71 -1.93
N GLU A 155 0.28 -6.30 -0.94
CA GLU A 155 0.17 -4.92 -0.50
C GLU A 155 1.50 -4.38 0.04
N ALA A 156 2.16 -5.15 0.90
CA ALA A 156 3.44 -4.75 1.49
C ALA A 156 4.55 -4.60 0.42
N ILE A 157 4.59 -5.49 -0.59
CA ILE A 157 5.54 -5.38 -1.71
C ILE A 157 5.25 -4.12 -2.53
N ALA A 158 3.98 -3.83 -2.81
CA ALA A 158 3.58 -2.64 -3.53
C ALA A 158 3.94 -1.35 -2.76
N GLU A 159 3.67 -1.31 -1.46
CA GLU A 159 4.04 -0.19 -0.58
C GLU A 159 5.55 0.07 -0.59
N ASP A 160 6.38 -0.97 -0.51
CA ASP A 160 7.84 -0.84 -0.57
C ASP A 160 8.32 -0.14 -1.86
N CYS A 161 7.62 -0.34 -2.99
CA CYS A 161 7.88 0.38 -4.24
C CYS A 161 7.54 1.86 -4.17
N PHE A 162 6.59 2.27 -3.31
CA PHE A 162 6.17 3.66 -3.20
C PHE A 162 7.02 4.46 -2.20
N MET A 163 7.50 3.82 -1.14
CA MET A 163 8.22 4.47 -0.04
C MET A 163 9.69 4.78 -0.35
N THR A 164 10.29 4.17 -1.38
CA THR A 164 11.70 4.37 -1.73
C THR A 164 12.05 5.77 -2.23
N ARG A 165 11.08 6.68 -2.35
CA ARG A 165 11.30 8.06 -2.85
C ARG A 165 11.59 9.12 -1.80
N GLY A 166 11.64 8.82 -0.50
CA GLY A 166 11.79 9.89 0.50
C GLY A 166 12.11 9.51 1.92
N ALA A 167 12.22 8.24 2.22
CA ALA A 167 12.51 7.81 3.57
C ALA A 167 14.01 7.68 3.80
N THR A 168 14.60 8.67 4.47
CA THR A 168 15.64 8.39 5.45
C THR A 168 15.17 7.25 6.35
N GLU A 169 15.99 6.21 6.44
CA GLU A 169 15.86 4.98 7.24
C GLU A 169 14.95 5.09 8.49
N THR A 170 13.64 4.95 8.32
CA THR A 170 12.73 4.64 9.40
C THR A 170 12.16 3.26 9.13
N GLU A 171 12.48 2.32 10.03
CA GLU A 171 12.03 0.93 9.97
C GLU A 171 10.51 0.85 9.82
N HIS A 172 10.05 0.08 8.83
CA HIS A 172 8.63 -0.06 8.53
C HIS A 172 8.00 -1.07 9.51
N PRO A 173 7.00 -0.68 10.33
CA PRO A 173 6.43 -1.56 11.38
C PRO A 173 5.76 -2.83 10.83
N LYS A 174 5.26 -2.83 9.58
CA LYS A 174 4.58 -4.00 8.97
C LYS A 174 5.53 -5.14 8.59
N ALA A 175 6.76 -4.85 8.17
CA ALA A 175 7.74 -5.89 7.81
C ALA A 175 8.17 -6.71 9.05
N GLU A 176 8.25 -6.08 10.23
CA GLU A 176 8.48 -6.75 11.52
C GLU A 176 7.30 -7.61 11.96
N TYR A 177 6.07 -7.17 11.67
CA TYR A 177 4.86 -7.88 12.01
C TYR A 177 4.75 -9.24 11.29
N LEU A 178 5.10 -9.30 10.01
CA LEU A 178 5.11 -10.55 9.23
C LEU A 178 6.24 -11.50 9.64
N ALA A 179 7.40 -10.95 10.07
CA ALA A 179 8.53 -11.76 10.56
C ALA A 179 8.29 -12.35 11.96
N ASN A 180 7.50 -11.69 12.81
CA ASN A 180 7.23 -12.09 14.20
C ASN A 180 6.04 -13.06 14.36
N ARG A 181 5.20 -13.26 13.34
CA ARG A 181 4.11 -14.26 13.38
C ARG A 181 4.55 -15.71 13.21
N LYS A 182 5.85 -15.97 12.97
CA LYS A 182 6.44 -17.31 12.83
C LYS A 182 7.12 -17.82 14.11
N ARG A 183 6.78 -17.27 15.29
CA ARG A 183 7.21 -17.82 16.58
C ARG A 183 6.04 -18.27 17.42
#